data_bd24f16332531b25ea23adbdcd3007d7
#
_entry.id   bd24f16332531b25ea23adbdcd3007d7
#
_cell.length_a   1.000
_cell.length_b   1.000
_cell.length_c   1.000
_cell.angle_alpha   90.00
_cell.angle_beta   90.00
_cell.angle_gamma   90.00
#
_symmetry.space_group_name_H-M   'P 1'
#
loop_
_entity.id
_entity.type
_entity.pdbx_description
1 polymer ?
#
loop_
_entity_poly.entity_id
_entity_poly.type
_entity_poly.pdbx_seq_one_letter_code
_entity_poly.pdbx_strand_id
1 'polypeptide(L)'
;MSGGHFNYKQHHLLDIADDIGSFILNEGDTAYEDQVWKYSPETIAEFEKAVKALKLAYVYAQRIDWLLSGDDGEDSFHRRLQAQLGELK
;
A
#
# COMPACT_ATOMS: atom_id res chain seq x y z
N MET A 1 3.64 -19.19 -15.19
CA MET A 1 4.54 -18.83 -14.20
C MET A 1 3.85 -18.47 -12.91
N SER A 2 4.22 -19.09 -11.94
CA SER A 2 3.47 -18.96 -10.73
C SER A 2 4.18 -18.06 -9.78
N GLY A 3 3.63 -16.95 -9.49
CA GLY A 3 4.00 -16.21 -8.36
C GLY A 3 5.14 -15.22 -8.50
N GLY A 4 5.97 -15.33 -9.48
CA GLY A 4 7.12 -14.46 -9.60
C GLY A 4 8.12 -14.68 -8.48
N HIS A 5 9.00 -13.71 -8.28
CA HIS A 5 10.11 -13.86 -7.35
C HIS A 5 9.65 -13.90 -5.89
N PHE A 6 8.68 -13.08 -5.55
CA PHE A 6 8.19 -12.98 -4.18
C PHE A 6 6.97 -13.84 -3.91
N ASN A 7 6.57 -14.65 -4.89
CA ASN A 7 5.47 -15.58 -4.70
C ASN A 7 4.19 -14.85 -4.27
N TYR A 8 3.96 -13.67 -4.81
CA TYR A 8 2.78 -12.85 -4.55
C TYR A 8 2.69 -12.30 -3.13
N LYS A 9 3.75 -12.43 -2.34
CA LYS A 9 3.70 -11.94 -0.97
C LYS A 9 3.50 -10.42 -0.90
N GLN A 10 3.93 -9.70 -1.95
CA GLN A 10 3.76 -8.26 -1.95
C GLN A 10 2.30 -7.85 -1.91
N HIS A 11 1.40 -8.70 -2.33
CA HIS A 11 -0.03 -8.38 -2.29
C HIS A 11 -0.56 -8.28 -0.87
N HIS A 12 0.11 -8.90 0.08
CA HIS A 12 -0.27 -8.76 1.48
C HIS A 12 -0.13 -7.32 1.96
N LEU A 13 0.79 -6.57 1.37
CA LEU A 13 0.94 -5.16 1.71
C LEU A 13 -0.31 -4.38 1.34
N LEU A 14 -0.90 -4.69 0.19
CA LEU A 14 -2.14 -4.04 -0.21
C LEU A 14 -3.29 -4.44 0.69
N ASP A 15 -3.35 -5.71 1.08
CA ASP A 15 -4.39 -6.18 1.97
C ASP A 15 -4.35 -5.43 3.29
N ILE A 16 -3.15 -5.26 3.83
CA ILE A 16 -2.99 -4.53 5.08
C ILE A 16 -3.38 -3.07 4.90
N ALA A 17 -2.96 -2.47 3.79
CA ALA A 17 -3.31 -1.08 3.53
C ALA A 17 -4.82 -0.91 3.43
N ASP A 18 -5.49 -1.84 2.76
CA ASP A 18 -6.94 -1.80 2.63
C ASP A 18 -7.62 -1.94 3.98
N ASP A 19 -7.11 -2.81 4.83
CA ASP A 19 -7.66 -2.99 6.17
C ASP A 19 -7.55 -1.70 6.98
N ILE A 20 -6.38 -1.07 6.93
CA ILE A 20 -6.18 0.18 7.65
C ILE A 20 -7.08 1.27 7.07
N GLY A 21 -7.18 1.33 5.75
CA GLY A 21 -8.04 2.30 5.11
C GLY A 21 -9.48 2.14 5.50
N SER A 22 -9.95 0.89 5.57
CA SER A 22 -11.31 0.62 6.01
C SER A 22 -11.54 1.05 7.45
N PHE A 23 -10.54 0.83 8.28
CA PHE A 23 -10.61 1.24 9.67
C PHE A 23 -10.78 2.76 9.77
N ILE A 24 -9.98 3.49 9.00
CA ILE A 24 -10.06 4.95 9.00
C ILE A 24 -11.44 5.42 8.56
N LEU A 25 -11.96 4.82 7.51
CA LEU A 25 -13.28 5.19 7.01
C LEU A 25 -14.37 4.92 8.04
N ASN A 26 -14.28 3.77 8.69
CA ASN A 26 -15.28 3.42 9.69
C ASN A 26 -15.23 4.36 10.88
N GLU A 27 -14.03 4.74 11.29
CA GLU A 27 -13.89 5.67 12.41
C GLU A 27 -14.47 7.02 12.05
N GLY A 28 -14.16 7.51 10.86
CA GLY A 28 -14.64 8.81 10.45
C GLY A 28 -16.11 8.81 10.13
N ASP A 29 -16.64 7.65 9.77
CA ASP A 29 -18.01 7.52 9.31
C ASP A 29 -18.97 7.20 10.43
N THR A 30 -18.46 6.76 11.56
CA THR A 30 -19.35 6.39 12.63
C THR A 30 -19.92 7.61 13.25
N ALA A 31 -21.07 7.88 12.84
CA ALA A 31 -21.88 8.81 13.56
C ALA A 31 -22.55 8.10 14.72
N TYR A 32 -22.04 6.98 15.12
CA TYR A 32 -22.61 6.29 16.27
C TYR A 32 -22.28 7.12 17.50
N GLU A 33 -23.28 7.63 18.09
CA GLU A 33 -23.10 8.47 19.26
C GLU A 33 -22.35 7.74 20.36
N ASP A 34 -22.54 6.44 20.41
CA ASP A 34 -21.92 5.64 21.43
C ASP A 34 -20.49 5.34 21.18
N GLN A 35 -20.08 5.56 19.93
CA GLN A 35 -18.72 5.21 19.53
C GLN A 35 -17.83 6.40 19.77
N VAL A 36 -17.08 6.32 20.82
CA VAL A 36 -16.03 7.29 21.04
C VAL A 36 -14.85 6.83 20.21
N TRP A 37 -14.24 7.77 19.52
CA TRP A 37 -13.04 7.46 18.78
C TRP A 37 -12.01 6.91 19.76
N LYS A 38 -11.51 5.74 19.46
CA LYS A 38 -10.53 5.12 20.33
C LYS A 38 -9.19 5.82 20.25
N TYR A 39 -8.94 6.48 19.16
CA TYR A 39 -7.63 7.06 18.90
C TYR A 39 -7.78 8.53 18.57
N SER A 40 -6.75 9.28 18.93
CA SER A 40 -6.73 10.71 18.67
C SER A 40 -6.57 10.99 17.18
N PRO A 41 -6.91 12.19 16.74
CA PRO A 41 -6.66 12.57 15.35
C PRO A 41 -5.21 12.40 14.93
N GLU A 42 -4.28 12.63 15.83
CA GLU A 42 -2.87 12.43 15.53
C GLU A 42 -2.56 10.98 15.22
N THR A 43 -3.19 10.08 15.97
CA THR A 43 -2.98 8.66 15.73
C THR A 43 -3.59 8.23 14.40
N ILE A 44 -4.78 8.74 14.08
CA ILE A 44 -5.41 8.43 12.81
C ILE A 44 -4.57 8.97 11.65
N ALA A 45 -3.95 10.14 11.83
CA ALA A 45 -3.07 10.68 10.80
C ALA A 45 -1.89 9.74 10.54
N GLU A 46 -1.39 9.07 11.58
CA GLU A 46 -0.32 8.09 11.38
C GLU A 46 -0.82 6.88 10.62
N PHE A 47 -2.06 6.47 10.85
CA PHE A 47 -2.64 5.38 10.07
C PHE A 47 -2.69 5.75 8.60
N GLU A 48 -3.04 7.00 8.29
CA GLU A 48 -3.08 7.44 6.90
C GLU A 48 -1.69 7.41 6.27
N LYS A 49 -0.70 7.81 7.04
CA LYS A 49 0.68 7.72 6.56
C LYS A 49 1.08 6.28 6.30
N ALA A 50 0.61 5.36 7.16
CA ALA A 50 0.91 3.95 7.01
C ALA A 50 0.32 3.40 5.73
N VAL A 51 -0.91 3.79 5.39
CA VAL A 51 -1.54 3.36 4.15
C VAL A 51 -0.68 3.77 2.96
N LYS A 52 -0.23 5.02 2.96
CA LYS A 52 0.60 5.50 1.87
C LYS A 52 1.94 4.77 1.82
N ALA A 53 2.54 4.52 2.98
CA ALA A 53 3.81 3.82 3.05
C ALA A 53 3.68 2.39 2.55
N LEU A 54 2.57 1.73 2.90
CA LEU A 54 2.35 0.36 2.46
C LEU A 54 2.13 0.29 0.96
N LYS A 55 1.40 1.24 0.41
CA LYS A 55 1.20 1.29 -1.04
C LYS A 55 2.52 1.57 -1.76
N LEU A 56 3.34 2.44 -1.19
CA LEU A 56 4.65 2.71 -1.74
C LEU A 56 5.50 1.45 -1.72
N ALA A 57 5.50 0.74 -0.61
CA ALA A 57 6.25 -0.50 -0.49
C ALA A 57 5.76 -1.53 -1.50
N TYR A 58 4.45 -1.59 -1.71
CA TYR A 58 3.89 -2.51 -2.68
C TYR A 58 4.41 -2.20 -4.09
N VAL A 59 4.43 -0.93 -4.45
CA VAL A 59 4.91 -0.54 -5.78
C VAL A 59 6.35 -0.99 -5.97
N TYR A 60 7.19 -0.73 -4.98
CA TYR A 60 8.59 -1.17 -5.07
C TYR A 60 8.69 -2.68 -5.17
N ALA A 61 7.95 -3.38 -4.31
CA ALA A 61 8.04 -4.83 -4.29
C ALA A 61 7.56 -5.42 -5.61
N GLN A 62 6.49 -4.88 -6.17
CA GLN A 62 5.93 -5.37 -7.42
C GLN A 62 6.91 -5.17 -8.58
N ARG A 63 7.49 -3.97 -8.63
CA ARG A 63 8.44 -3.68 -9.71
C ARG A 63 9.70 -4.54 -9.59
N ILE A 64 10.18 -4.73 -8.36
CA ILE A 64 11.36 -5.54 -8.12
C ILE A 64 11.07 -7.00 -8.45
N ASP A 65 9.87 -7.46 -8.10
CA ASP A 65 9.46 -8.83 -8.40
C ASP A 65 9.57 -9.10 -9.89
N TRP A 66 9.05 -8.19 -10.70
CA TRP A 66 9.10 -8.36 -12.15
C TRP A 66 10.51 -8.30 -12.69
N LEU A 67 11.33 -7.41 -12.13
CA LEU A 67 12.72 -7.31 -12.56
C LEU A 67 13.48 -8.59 -12.24
N LEU A 68 13.34 -9.07 -11.02
CA LEU A 68 14.07 -10.27 -10.59
C LEU A 68 13.56 -11.53 -11.28
N SER A 69 12.31 -11.52 -11.71
CA SER A 69 11.75 -12.67 -12.43
C SER A 69 12.09 -12.66 -13.91
N GLY A 70 12.77 -11.60 -14.38
CA GLY A 70 13.14 -11.52 -15.78
C GLY A 70 12.07 -10.95 -16.68
N ASP A 71 10.95 -10.52 -16.12
CA ASP A 71 9.86 -9.95 -16.92
C ASP A 71 10.09 -8.51 -17.29
N ASP A 72 11.04 -7.86 -16.65
CA ASP A 72 11.31 -6.45 -16.85
C ASP A 72 12.81 -6.26 -17.00
N GLY A 73 13.23 -5.27 -17.77
CA GLY A 73 14.62 -4.88 -17.86
C GLY A 73 14.88 -3.68 -16.96
N GLU A 74 16.16 -3.38 -16.76
CA GLU A 74 16.50 -2.27 -15.85
C GLU A 74 15.89 -0.95 -16.32
N ASP A 75 15.97 -0.66 -17.63
CA ASP A 75 15.45 0.59 -18.14
C ASP A 75 13.93 0.68 -17.94
N SER A 76 13.24 -0.39 -18.26
CA SER A 76 11.79 -0.45 -18.07
C SER A 76 11.43 -0.36 -16.61
N PHE A 77 12.20 -1.03 -15.77
CA PHE A 77 11.98 -1.01 -14.34
C PHE A 77 12.00 0.42 -13.81
N HIS A 78 13.03 1.17 -14.12
CA HIS A 78 13.16 2.54 -13.64
C HIS A 78 12.04 3.43 -14.18
N ARG A 79 11.73 3.29 -15.45
CA ARG A 79 10.71 4.11 -16.07
C ARG A 79 9.34 3.86 -15.46
N ARG A 80 8.99 2.57 -15.30
CA ARG A 80 7.68 2.21 -14.76
C ARG A 80 7.58 2.52 -13.29
N LEU A 81 8.68 2.35 -12.57
CA LEU A 81 8.70 2.67 -11.15
C LEU A 81 8.43 4.16 -10.94
N GLN A 82 9.11 5.01 -11.70
CA GLN A 82 8.92 6.45 -11.56
C GLN A 82 7.49 6.85 -11.89
N ALA A 83 6.91 6.24 -12.92
CA ALA A 83 5.54 6.56 -13.30
C ALA A 83 4.58 6.21 -12.15
N GLN A 84 4.76 5.04 -11.55
CA GLN A 84 3.87 4.63 -10.47
C GLN A 84 4.08 5.44 -9.20
N LEU A 85 5.32 5.80 -8.91
CA LEU A 85 5.59 6.64 -7.75
C LEU A 85 4.93 8.00 -7.92
N GLY A 86 4.92 8.52 -9.14
CA GLY A 86 4.25 9.77 -9.41
C GLY A 86 2.76 9.71 -9.16
N GLU A 87 2.14 8.57 -9.43
CA GLU A 87 0.72 8.40 -9.23
C GLU A 87 0.34 8.37 -7.75
N LEU A 88 1.29 8.03 -6.89
CA LEU A 88 0.99 7.94 -5.46
C LEU A 88 1.00 9.30 -4.76
N LYS A 89 1.47 10.33 -5.42
CA LYS A 89 1.56 11.66 -4.78
C LYS A 89 0.24 12.39 -4.69
#